data_c679a4f65772b7931637f210708501fa
#
_entry.id   c679a4f65772b7931637f210708501fa
#
_cell.length_a   1.000
_cell.length_b   1.000
_cell.length_c   1.000
_cell.angle_alpha   90.00
_cell.angle_beta   90.00
_cell.angle_gamma   90.00
#
_symmetry.space_group_name_H-M   'P 1'
#
loop_
_entity.id
_entity.type
_entity.pdbx_description
1 polymer ?
#
loop_
_entity_poly.entity_id
_entity_poly.type
_entity_poly.pdbx_seq_one_letter_code
_entity_poly.pdbx_strand_id
1 'polypeptide(L)'
;MDRNLYMTTGEFAALMGVSKHTLFHYDDIGLFSPECVAENGYRMYSRYQLETLETILMLRDLGMPLKEIRQFLQVRSPKELVRIFAEREQQIEKEKEKILSNTSPS
;
A
#
# COMPACT_ATOMS: atom_id res chain seq x y z
N MET A 1 7.30 14.15 24.27
CA MET A 1 7.09 13.33 23.06
C MET A 1 8.21 12.29 22.98
N ASP A 2 7.86 11.06 22.79
CA ASP A 2 8.83 9.98 22.75
C ASP A 2 9.50 9.92 21.39
N ARG A 3 10.83 10.17 21.36
CA ARG A 3 11.62 10.15 20.12
C ARG A 3 11.60 8.79 19.43
N ASN A 4 11.35 7.71 20.18
CA ASN A 4 11.32 6.36 19.64
C ASN A 4 10.08 6.08 18.79
N LEU A 5 9.07 6.95 18.84
CA LEU A 5 7.86 6.80 18.05
C LEU A 5 7.99 7.34 16.63
N TYR A 6 8.97 8.21 16.38
CA TYR A 6 9.09 8.90 15.10
C TYR A 6 10.40 8.61 14.43
N MET A 7 10.35 8.52 13.10
CA MET A 7 11.51 8.28 12.26
C MET A 7 11.51 9.27 11.10
N THR A 8 12.70 9.66 10.65
CA THR A 8 12.83 10.45 9.43
C THR A 8 12.46 9.60 8.21
N THR A 9 12.26 10.25 7.06
CA THR A 9 12.00 9.53 5.80
C THR A 9 13.08 8.50 5.52
N GLY A 10 14.36 8.88 5.70
CA GLY A 10 15.47 7.97 5.45
C GLY A 10 15.49 6.77 6.38
N GLU A 11 15.23 6.99 7.66
CA GLU A 11 15.18 5.91 8.65
C GLU A 11 14.03 4.95 8.37
N PHE A 12 12.86 5.49 8.07
CA PHE A 12 11.67 4.71 7.77
C PHE A 12 11.85 3.89 6.48
N ALA A 13 12.40 4.53 5.45
CA ALA A 13 12.68 3.87 4.17
C ALA A 13 13.66 2.70 4.36
N ALA A 14 14.74 2.94 5.10
CA ALA A 14 15.74 1.88 5.37
C ALA A 14 15.13 0.70 6.12
N LEU A 15 14.31 0.99 7.13
CA LEU A 15 13.66 -0.04 7.93
C LEU A 15 12.71 -0.90 7.08
N MET A 16 12.00 -0.28 6.15
CA MET A 16 11.02 -0.95 5.31
C MET A 16 11.61 -1.53 4.02
N GLY A 17 12.88 -1.26 3.74
CA GLY A 17 13.53 -1.78 2.54
C GLY A 17 13.08 -1.12 1.25
N VAL A 18 12.66 0.14 1.31
CA VAL A 18 12.26 0.91 0.13
C VAL A 18 13.12 2.16 0.02
N SER A 19 13.07 2.84 -1.14
CA SER A 19 13.79 4.10 -1.32
C SER A 19 13.00 5.26 -0.73
N LYS A 20 13.72 6.34 -0.40
CA LYS A 20 13.07 7.60 -0.01
C LYS A 20 12.15 8.09 -1.13
N HIS A 21 12.57 7.91 -2.37
CA HIS A 21 11.79 8.31 -3.54
C HIS A 21 10.42 7.64 -3.55
N THR A 22 10.36 6.36 -3.19
CA THR A 22 9.10 5.63 -3.07
C THR A 22 8.17 6.30 -2.07
N LEU A 23 8.69 6.67 -0.91
CA LEU A 23 7.88 7.34 0.12
C LEU A 23 7.41 8.72 -0.34
N PHE A 24 8.26 9.49 -1.02
CA PHE A 24 7.86 10.79 -1.57
C PHE A 24 6.78 10.64 -2.62
N HIS A 25 6.90 9.64 -3.48
CA HIS A 25 5.90 9.35 -4.50
C HIS A 25 4.55 8.99 -3.87
N TYR A 26 4.57 8.13 -2.86
CA TYR A 26 3.34 7.71 -2.18
C TYR A 26 2.66 8.90 -1.48
N ASP A 27 3.44 9.84 -0.96
CA ASP A 27 2.87 11.05 -0.37
C ASP A 27 2.24 11.93 -1.46
N ASP A 28 2.93 12.10 -2.60
CA ASP A 28 2.42 12.91 -3.70
C ASP A 28 1.09 12.42 -4.25
N ILE A 29 0.90 11.11 -4.34
CA ILE A 29 -0.34 10.54 -4.87
C ILE A 29 -1.42 10.34 -3.80
N GLY A 30 -1.13 10.74 -2.56
CA GLY A 30 -2.08 10.60 -1.46
C GLY A 30 -2.30 9.17 -1.00
N LEU A 31 -1.35 8.28 -1.27
CA LEU A 31 -1.44 6.88 -0.87
C LEU A 31 -0.95 6.68 0.58
N PHE A 32 0.20 7.25 0.91
CA PHE A 32 0.83 7.07 2.21
C PHE A 32 1.64 8.32 2.54
N SER A 33 1.22 9.05 3.56
CA SER A 33 1.83 10.31 3.94
C SER A 33 2.49 10.22 5.32
N PRO A 34 3.48 11.07 5.61
CA PRO A 34 4.07 11.10 6.94
C PRO A 34 3.02 11.54 7.97
N GLU A 35 3.20 11.11 9.20
CA GLU A 35 2.27 11.46 10.26
C GLU A 35 2.32 12.94 10.58
N CYS A 36 3.50 13.53 10.51
CA CYS A 36 3.67 14.97 10.74
C CYS A 36 4.92 15.48 10.05
N VAL A 37 5.07 16.80 10.06
CA VAL A 37 6.26 17.47 9.56
C VAL A 37 6.87 18.24 10.73
N ALA A 38 8.15 18.00 10.99
CA ALA A 38 8.87 18.67 12.08
C ALA A 38 9.06 20.15 11.76
N GLU A 39 9.41 20.94 12.78
CA GLU A 39 9.62 22.38 12.63
C GLU A 39 10.66 22.72 11.57
N ASN A 40 11.67 21.87 11.41
CA ASN A 40 12.71 22.06 10.39
C ASN A 40 12.29 21.61 8.97
N GLY A 41 11.02 21.22 8.79
CA GLY A 41 10.52 20.82 7.48
C GLY A 41 10.70 19.35 7.16
N TYR A 42 11.32 18.56 8.02
CA TYR A 42 11.51 17.13 7.78
C TYR A 42 10.22 16.34 7.98
N ARG A 43 9.94 15.43 7.06
CA ARG A 43 8.82 14.52 7.18
C ARG A 43 9.13 13.47 8.25
N MET A 44 8.16 13.23 9.14
CA MET A 44 8.32 12.28 10.24
C MET A 44 7.27 11.19 10.14
N TYR A 45 7.72 9.95 10.15
CA TYR A 45 6.85 8.77 10.13
C TYR A 45 6.83 8.14 11.50
N SER A 46 5.67 7.63 11.91
CA SER A 46 5.56 6.98 13.21
C SER A 46 5.65 5.46 13.08
N ARG A 47 5.94 4.79 14.19
CA ARG A 47 5.93 3.32 14.23
C ARG A 47 4.57 2.73 13.90
N TYR A 48 3.49 3.47 14.22
CA TYR A 48 2.14 3.02 13.92
C TYR A 48 1.88 2.92 12.42
N GLN A 49 2.68 3.59 11.61
CA GLN A 49 2.56 3.55 10.16
C GLN A 49 3.27 2.36 9.52
N LEU A 50 4.06 1.61 10.29
CA LEU A 50 4.77 0.43 9.75
C LEU A 50 3.82 -0.61 9.18
N GLU A 51 2.76 -0.94 9.90
CA GLU A 51 1.78 -1.92 9.45
C GLU A 51 1.08 -1.47 8.16
N THR A 52 0.74 -0.19 8.09
CA THR A 52 0.09 0.36 6.90
C THR A 52 1.00 0.24 5.69
N LEU A 53 2.28 0.61 5.83
CA LEU A 53 3.21 0.50 4.71
C LEU A 53 3.47 -0.96 4.34
N GLU A 54 3.59 -1.85 5.33
CA GLU A 54 3.71 -3.28 5.06
C GLU A 54 2.55 -3.80 4.22
N THR A 55 1.34 -3.38 4.56
CA THR A 55 0.13 -3.75 3.82
C THR A 55 0.20 -3.23 2.39
N ILE A 56 0.59 -1.98 2.20
CA ILE A 56 0.75 -1.38 0.88
C ILE A 56 1.74 -2.16 0.03
N LEU A 57 2.91 -2.46 0.59
CA LEU A 57 3.97 -3.16 -0.13
C LEU A 57 3.54 -4.59 -0.48
N MET A 58 2.84 -5.26 0.42
CA MET A 58 2.32 -6.60 0.17
C MET A 58 1.31 -6.59 -0.99
N LEU A 59 0.35 -5.67 -0.96
CA LEU A 59 -0.66 -5.57 -2.00
C LEU A 59 -0.03 -5.19 -3.35
N ARG A 60 0.96 -4.30 -3.32
CA ARG A 60 1.71 -3.92 -4.53
C ARG A 60 2.41 -5.14 -5.13
N ASP A 61 3.05 -5.94 -4.29
CA ASP A 61 3.79 -7.13 -4.74
C ASP A 61 2.84 -8.20 -5.28
N LEU A 62 1.58 -8.21 -4.82
CA LEU A 62 0.54 -9.08 -5.37
C LEU A 62 -0.04 -8.56 -6.69
N GLY A 63 0.44 -7.43 -7.16
CA GLY A 63 0.01 -6.86 -8.44
C GLY A 63 -1.17 -5.90 -8.36
N MET A 64 -1.57 -5.49 -7.17
CA MET A 64 -2.66 -4.53 -7.02
C MET A 64 -2.18 -3.13 -7.43
N PRO A 65 -2.89 -2.44 -8.35
CA PRO A 65 -2.53 -1.06 -8.70
C PRO A 65 -2.58 -0.12 -7.51
N LEU A 66 -1.72 0.88 -7.49
CA LEU A 66 -1.65 1.83 -6.38
C LEU A 66 -2.98 2.54 -6.14
N LYS A 67 -3.73 2.82 -7.19
CA LYS A 67 -5.06 3.43 -7.08
C LYS A 67 -6.02 2.54 -6.28
N GLU A 68 -6.00 1.23 -6.52
CA GLU A 68 -6.82 0.28 -5.79
C GLU A 68 -6.37 0.14 -4.34
N ILE A 69 -5.05 0.15 -4.11
CA ILE A 69 -4.50 0.12 -2.75
C ILE A 69 -4.99 1.34 -1.97
N ARG A 70 -4.97 2.50 -2.59
CA ARG A 70 -5.45 3.73 -1.98
C ARG A 70 -6.92 3.62 -1.60
N GLN A 71 -7.75 3.08 -2.49
CA GLN A 71 -9.17 2.85 -2.21
C GLN A 71 -9.36 1.88 -1.05
N PHE A 72 -8.57 0.81 -1.02
CA PHE A 72 -8.59 -0.18 0.05
C PHE A 72 -8.30 0.46 1.41
N LEU A 73 -7.29 1.33 1.48
CA LEU A 73 -6.91 1.99 2.72
C LEU A 73 -7.95 2.99 3.22
N GLN A 74 -8.79 3.50 2.32
CA GLN A 74 -9.85 4.44 2.67
C GLN A 74 -11.12 3.75 3.15
N VAL A 75 -11.21 2.43 2.96
CA VAL A 75 -12.37 1.65 3.37
C VAL A 75 -12.35 1.47 4.88
N ARG A 76 -13.46 1.80 5.53
CA ARG A 76 -13.61 1.67 6.99
C ARG A 76 -14.68 0.66 7.38
N SER A 77 -15.41 0.14 6.39
CA SER A 77 -16.48 -0.83 6.61
C SER A 77 -16.00 -2.24 6.24
N PRO A 78 -16.21 -3.24 7.11
CA PRO A 78 -15.88 -4.62 6.75
C PRO A 78 -16.57 -5.12 5.49
N LYS A 79 -17.81 -4.65 5.24
CA LYS A 79 -18.55 -5.03 4.03
C LYS A 79 -17.86 -4.54 2.77
N GLU A 80 -17.33 -3.32 2.79
CA GLU A 80 -16.61 -2.76 1.65
C GLU A 80 -15.29 -3.49 1.41
N LEU A 81 -14.59 -3.88 2.49
CA LEU A 81 -13.37 -4.68 2.37
C LEU A 81 -13.65 -6.01 1.68
N VAL A 82 -14.70 -6.71 2.11
CA VAL A 82 -15.07 -7.99 1.52
C VAL A 82 -15.40 -7.82 0.03
N ARG A 83 -16.12 -6.76 -0.30
CA ARG A 83 -16.47 -6.48 -1.70
C ARG A 83 -15.23 -6.26 -2.55
N ILE A 84 -14.27 -5.45 -2.07
CA ILE A 84 -13.05 -5.16 -2.81
C ILE A 84 -12.24 -6.44 -3.06
N PHE A 85 -12.10 -7.28 -2.04
CA PHE A 85 -11.40 -8.55 -2.18
C PHE A 85 -12.13 -9.50 -3.14
N ALA A 86 -13.45 -9.55 -3.07
CA ALA A 86 -14.25 -10.40 -3.95
C ALA A 86 -14.10 -9.98 -5.42
N GLU A 87 -14.14 -8.68 -5.69
CA GLU A 87 -13.92 -8.15 -7.04
C GLU A 87 -12.53 -8.51 -7.57
N ARG A 88 -11.51 -8.43 -6.73
CA ARG A 88 -10.14 -8.78 -7.12
C ARG A 88 -10.02 -10.26 -7.43
N GLU A 89 -10.60 -11.12 -6.60
CA GLU A 89 -10.61 -12.57 -6.84
C GLU A 89 -11.30 -12.91 -8.14
N GLN A 90 -12.43 -12.28 -8.43
CA GLN A 90 -13.15 -12.50 -9.68
C GLN A 90 -12.31 -12.14 -10.90
N GLN A 91 -11.56 -11.06 -10.83
CA GLN A 91 -10.64 -10.68 -11.91
C GLN A 91 -9.57 -11.72 -12.13
N ILE A 92 -8.97 -12.23 -11.07
CA ILE A 92 -7.94 -13.26 -11.14
C ILE A 92 -8.51 -14.54 -11.73
N GLU A 93 -9.69 -14.96 -11.31
CA GLU A 93 -10.35 -16.15 -11.83
C GLU A 93 -10.70 -16.00 -13.32
N LYS A 94 -11.19 -14.84 -13.74
CA LYS A 94 -11.48 -14.56 -15.14
C LYS A 94 -10.22 -14.65 -16.00
N GLU A 95 -9.12 -14.14 -15.52
CA GLU A 95 -7.84 -14.25 -16.21
C GLU A 95 -7.38 -15.68 -16.34
N LYS A 96 -7.54 -16.49 -15.29
CA LYS A 96 -7.22 -17.92 -15.31
C LYS A 96 -8.10 -18.68 -16.28
N GLU A 97 -9.40 -18.41 -16.28
CA GLU A 97 -10.35 -19.04 -17.19
C GLU A 97 -9.99 -18.70 -18.64
N LYS A 98 -9.64 -17.47 -18.90
CA LYS A 98 -9.24 -17.03 -20.23
C LYS A 98 -8.00 -17.75 -20.72
N ILE A 99 -7.02 -17.92 -19.85
CA ILE A 99 -5.79 -18.66 -20.17
C ILE A 99 -6.11 -20.13 -20.43
N LEU A 100 -6.93 -20.74 -19.59
CA LEU A 100 -7.33 -22.14 -19.74
C LEU A 100 -8.15 -22.35 -21.02
N SER A 101 -9.04 -21.41 -21.35
CA SER A 101 -9.81 -21.48 -22.59
C SER A 101 -8.91 -21.41 -23.83
N ASN A 102 -7.87 -20.60 -23.78
CA ASN A 102 -6.93 -20.45 -24.87
C ASN A 102 -6.05 -21.68 -25.07
N THR A 103 -5.86 -22.47 -24.03
CA THR A 103 -5.03 -23.68 -24.08
C THR A 103 -5.84 -24.95 -24.28
N SER A 104 -7.16 -24.89 -24.18
CA SER A 104 -8.04 -26.02 -24.36
C SER A 104 -8.19 -26.35 -25.87
N PRO A 105 -7.90 -27.56 -26.27
CA PRO A 105 -8.05 -27.97 -27.67
C PRO A 105 -9.47 -28.42 -27.98
N SER A 106 -10.42 -27.68 -27.59
CA SER A 106 -11.81 -28.05 -27.87
C SER A 106 -12.23 -27.81 -29.29
#